data_a0fc1061850ef0f29a2f56adcef4b76e
#
_entry.id   a0fc1061850ef0f29a2f56adcef4b76e
#
_cell.length_a   1.000
_cell.length_b   1.000
_cell.length_c   1.000
_cell.angle_alpha   90.00
_cell.angle_beta   90.00
_cell.angle_gamma   90.00
#
_symmetry.space_group_name_H-M   'P 1'
#
loop_
_entity.id
_entity.type
_entity.pdbx_description
1 polymer ?
#
loop_
_entity_poly.entity_id
_entity_poly.type
_entity_poly.pdbx_seq_one_letter_code
_entity_poly.pdbx_strand_id
1 'polypeptide(L)' 'MVEFEYEGRIIWKNYDFHFMPCVGDKVVINNLTYKIKSRVFKCQGKKVKVVLKKVDNENTNS' A
#
# COMPACT_ATOMS: atom_id res chain seq x y z
N MET A 1 -2.49 -8.52 -10.04
CA MET A 1 -3.25 -8.02 -8.88
C MET A 1 -2.32 -7.37 -7.88
N VAL A 2 -2.70 -6.22 -7.38
CA VAL A 2 -1.94 -5.50 -6.37
C VAL A 2 -2.66 -5.64 -5.04
N GLU A 3 -1.97 -6.18 -4.04
CA GLU A 3 -2.52 -6.36 -2.69
C GLU A 3 -1.84 -5.40 -1.74
N PHE A 4 -2.63 -4.64 -0.99
CA PHE A 4 -2.11 -3.70 0.00
C PHE A 4 -2.23 -4.32 1.37
N GLU A 5 -1.09 -4.52 2.03
CA GLU A 5 -1.01 -5.19 3.32
C GLU A 5 -0.63 -4.20 4.40
N TYR A 6 -1.35 -4.23 5.50
CA TYR A 6 -1.05 -3.45 6.68
C TYR A 6 -1.09 -4.36 7.91
N GLU A 7 0.03 -4.41 8.63
CA GLU A 7 0.17 -5.23 9.84
C GLU A 7 -0.24 -6.69 9.61
N GLY A 8 0.23 -7.25 8.50
CA GLY A 8 0.00 -8.65 8.20
C GLY A 8 -1.35 -8.97 7.59
N ARG A 9 -2.18 -7.96 7.35
CA ARG A 9 -3.51 -8.18 6.78
C ARG A 9 -3.66 -7.45 5.46
N ILE A 10 -4.31 -8.09 4.49
CA ILE A 10 -4.63 -7.45 3.21
C ILE A 10 -5.85 -6.56 3.43
N ILE A 11 -5.68 -5.25 3.27
CA ILE A 11 -6.77 -4.29 3.51
C ILE A 11 -7.36 -3.76 2.22
N TRP A 12 -6.70 -3.95 1.09
CA TRP A 12 -7.19 -3.48 -0.20
C TRP A 12 -6.59 -4.31 -1.31
N LYS A 13 -7.35 -4.54 -2.37
CA LYS A 13 -6.87 -5.21 -3.58
C LYS A 13 -7.23 -4.38 -4.79
N ASN A 14 -6.31 -4.29 -5.75
CA ASN A 14 -6.55 -3.59 -7.01
C ASN A 14 -6.13 -4.51 -8.14
N TYR A 15 -7.04 -4.73 -9.09
CA TYR A 15 -6.77 -5.61 -10.22
C TYR A 15 -6.19 -4.87 -11.42
N ASP A 16 -6.10 -3.55 -11.35
CA ASP A 16 -5.57 -2.71 -12.41
C ASP A 16 -4.08 -2.48 -12.18
N PHE A 17 -3.25 -3.10 -13.02
CA PHE A 17 -1.80 -2.97 -12.92
C PHE A 17 -1.27 -1.58 -13.34
N HIS A 18 -2.12 -0.75 -13.93
CA HIS A 18 -1.71 0.63 -14.20
C HIS A 18 -1.61 1.45 -12.93
N PHE A 19 -2.24 0.99 -11.86
CA PHE A 19 -2.16 1.66 -10.57
C PHE A 19 -1.08 0.97 -9.75
N MET A 20 0.13 1.53 -9.77
CA MET A 20 1.28 0.92 -9.09
C MET A 20 2.02 1.99 -8.29
N PRO A 21 1.63 2.19 -7.03
CA PRO A 21 2.32 3.18 -6.19
C PRO A 21 3.74 2.73 -5.87
N CYS A 22 4.61 3.71 -5.65
CA CYS A 22 6.03 3.47 -5.39
C CYS A 22 6.34 3.60 -3.90
N VAL A 23 7.45 3.00 -3.49
CA VAL A 23 7.93 3.14 -2.12
C VAL A 23 8.10 4.62 -1.80
N GLY A 24 7.55 5.03 -0.66
CA GLY A 24 7.56 6.42 -0.23
C GLY A 24 6.31 7.19 -0.58
N ASP A 25 5.51 6.68 -1.54
CA ASP A 25 4.23 7.33 -1.86
C ASP A 25 3.24 7.14 -0.72
N LYS A 26 2.25 8.02 -0.69
CA LYS A 26 1.14 7.92 0.26
C LYS A 26 -0.10 7.47 -0.48
N VAL A 27 -0.89 6.63 0.16
CA VAL A 27 -2.18 6.18 -0.37
C VAL A 27 -3.24 6.35 0.70
N VAL A 28 -4.46 6.63 0.27
CA VAL A 28 -5.60 6.76 1.18
C VAL A 28 -6.53 5.58 0.95
N ILE A 29 -6.78 4.82 2.01
CA ILE A 29 -7.69 3.68 1.98
C ILE A 29 -8.65 3.83 3.15
N ASN A 30 -9.95 3.87 2.85
CA ASN A 30 -11.00 4.01 3.87
C ASN A 30 -10.76 5.23 4.77
N ASN A 31 -10.40 6.36 4.14
CA ASN A 31 -10.16 7.64 4.83
C ASN A 31 -8.94 7.62 5.76
N LEU A 32 -8.10 6.61 5.65
CA LEU A 32 -6.86 6.55 6.40
C LEU A 32 -5.68 6.66 5.44
N THR A 33 -4.69 7.44 5.83
CA THR A 33 -3.50 7.65 5.00
C THR A 33 -2.40 6.68 5.42
N TYR A 34 -1.85 6.00 4.43
CA TYR A 34 -0.73 5.08 4.63
C TYR A 34 0.43 5.48 3.75
N LYS A 35 1.62 5.09 4.14
CA LYS A 35 2.82 5.27 3.34
C LYS A 35 3.31 3.91 2.87
N ILE A 36 3.76 3.84 1.63
CA ILE A 36 4.29 2.60 1.07
C ILE A 36 5.66 2.33 1.66
N LYS A 37 5.77 1.23 2.39
CA LYS A 37 7.00 0.83 3.04
C LYS A 37 7.87 0.00 2.11
N SER A 38 7.26 -0.97 1.41
CA SER A 38 7.99 -1.83 0.50
C SER A 38 7.02 -2.45 -0.50
N ARG A 39 7.60 -3.01 -1.58
CA ARG A 39 6.84 -3.72 -2.59
C ARG A 39 7.51 -5.06 -2.83
N VAL A 40 6.72 -6.11 -2.95
CA VAL A 40 7.21 -7.44 -3.26
C VAL A 40 6.51 -7.92 -4.52
N PHE A 41 7.28 -8.24 -5.55
CA PHE A 41 6.74 -8.72 -6.82
C PHE A 41 6.81 -10.24 -6.81
N LYS A 42 5.65 -10.87 -6.88
CA LYS A 42 5.55 -12.32 -6.97
C LYS A 42 5.37 -12.68 -8.44
N CYS A 43 6.43 -13.17 -9.06
CA CYS A 43 6.40 -13.47 -10.48
C CYS A 43 5.41 -14.58 -10.81
N GLN A 44 5.35 -15.59 -9.96
CA GLN A 44 4.34 -16.62 -10.10
C GLN A 44 3.01 -16.06 -9.62
N GLY A 45 1.97 -16.18 -10.46
CA GLY A 45 0.66 -15.62 -10.15
C GLY A 45 0.52 -14.14 -10.44
N LYS A 46 1.59 -13.48 -10.85
CA LYS A 46 1.57 -12.07 -11.25
C LYS A 46 0.91 -11.18 -10.20
N LYS A 47 1.42 -11.26 -8.98
CA LYS A 47 0.93 -10.47 -7.86
C LYS A 47 1.98 -9.50 -7.39
N VAL A 48 1.54 -8.34 -6.92
CA VAL A 48 2.40 -7.37 -6.26
C VAL A 48 1.82 -7.15 -4.86
N LYS A 49 2.65 -7.37 -3.85
CA LYS A 49 2.26 -7.09 -2.47
C LYS A 49 2.89 -5.76 -2.06
N VAL A 50 2.06 -4.81 -1.69
CA VAL A 50 2.48 -3.49 -1.24
C VAL A 50 2.33 -3.46 0.27
N VAL A 51 3.43 -3.29 0.98
CA VAL A 51 3.41 -3.25 2.44
C VAL A 51 3.29 -1.79 2.88
N LEU A 52 2.33 -1.54 3.74
CA LEU A 52 2.00 -0.19 4.18
C LEU A 52 2.40 0.03 5.63
N LYS A 53 2.65 1.30 5.97
CA LYS A 53 2.71 1.72 7.36
C LYS A 53 1.79 2.91 7.52
N LYS A 54 1.22 3.07 8.72
CA LYS A 54 0.32 4.17 9.01
C LYS A 54 1.11 5.47 9.10
N VAL A 55 0.55 6.58 8.57
CA VAL A 55 1.13 7.91 8.68
C VAL A 55 0.61 8.52 9.97
N ASP A 56 1.54 8.88 10.85
CA ASP A 56 1.17 9.57 12.08
C ASP A 56 0.87 11.01 11.83
N ASN A 57 0.69 11.61 12.34
CA ASN A 57 0.50 12.78 12.27
C ASN A 57 0.43 13.86 12.12
N GLU A 58 0.50 13.44 12.03
CA GLU A 58 0.38 14.08 11.93
C GLU A 58 0.17 15.06 11.88
N ASN A 59 0.38 14.80 12.05
CA ASN A 59 0.23 15.49 12.06
C ASN A 59 0.19 16.52 12.12
N THR A 60 0.34 16.50 12.48
CA THR A 60 0.31 17.19 12.59
C THR A 60 0.38 18.25 12.26
N ASN A 61 0.46 18.44 12.21
CA ASN A 61 0.46 19.27 11.92
C ASN A 61 0.44 20.00 11.63
N SER A 62 0.47 19.85 11.87
CA SER A 62 0.38 20.16 11.63
C SER A 62 0.41 20.60 11.42
#